data_dc23d814ab29fbf39d9b82ff92a6889b
#
_entry.id   dc23d814ab29fbf39d9b82ff92a6889b
#
_cell.length_a   1.000
_cell.length_b   1.000
_cell.length_c   1.000
_cell.angle_alpha   90.00
_cell.angle_beta   90.00
_cell.angle_gamma   90.00
#
_symmetry.space_group_name_H-M   'P 1'
#
loop_
_entity.id
_entity.type
_entity.pdbx_description
1 polymer ?
#
loop_
_entity_poly.entity_id
_entity_poly.type
_entity_poly.pdbx_seq_one_letter_code
_entity_poly.pdbx_strand_id
1 'polypeptide(L)'
;MGKISYSQFAMWDKCPYTWKLNYVDKAETFKGNIYTLFGSAIHETIQAYLVCYYERTIKEADELPLHDILIYRMKELYKESKERYGDEFEVDQKEMIEFTNDGFAIIDEFLKRKGSHFKKKDTELVGIEMNLNYKLPKNMRF
;
A
#
# COMPACT_ATOMS: atom_id res chain seq x y z
N MET A 1 -22.84 -16.75 4.62
CA MET A 1 -22.33 -15.77 5.60
C MET A 1 -21.44 -14.79 4.86
N GLY A 2 -21.77 -13.51 4.88
CA GLY A 2 -20.96 -12.47 4.22
C GLY A 2 -19.64 -12.29 4.95
N LYS A 3 -18.55 -12.08 4.18
CA LYS A 3 -17.26 -11.67 4.71
C LYS A 3 -17.29 -10.16 4.93
N ILE A 4 -16.89 -9.71 6.10
CA ILE A 4 -16.74 -8.28 6.43
C ILE A 4 -15.23 -8.02 6.57
N SER A 5 -14.71 -7.02 5.84
CA SER A 5 -13.32 -6.58 6.02
C SER A 5 -13.21 -5.64 7.22
N TYR A 6 -11.98 -5.49 7.74
CA TYR A 6 -11.71 -4.52 8.81
C TYR A 6 -12.12 -3.11 8.40
N SER A 7 -11.84 -2.70 7.16
CA SER A 7 -12.22 -1.36 6.66
C SER A 7 -13.73 -1.15 6.61
N GLN A 8 -14.51 -2.19 6.26
CA GLN A 8 -15.97 -2.14 6.33
C GLN A 8 -16.46 -1.97 7.77
N PHE A 9 -15.91 -2.77 8.69
CA PHE A 9 -16.26 -2.68 10.11
C PHE A 9 -15.91 -1.30 10.68
N ALA A 10 -14.70 -0.80 10.46
CA ALA A 10 -14.25 0.50 10.94
C ALA A 10 -15.11 1.67 10.38
N MET A 11 -15.52 1.58 9.12
CA MET A 11 -16.41 2.57 8.54
C MET A 11 -17.81 2.51 9.12
N TRP A 12 -18.34 1.30 9.35
CA TRP A 12 -19.65 1.11 9.97
C TRP A 12 -19.66 1.59 11.43
N ASP A 13 -18.63 1.28 12.21
CA ASP A 13 -18.48 1.72 13.60
C ASP A 13 -18.43 3.25 13.69
N LYS A 14 -17.74 3.91 12.77
CA LYS A 14 -17.66 5.37 12.70
C LYS A 14 -18.97 6.02 12.23
N CYS A 15 -19.60 5.49 11.18
CA CYS A 15 -20.85 5.97 10.64
C CYS A 15 -21.55 4.89 9.78
N PRO A 16 -22.60 4.22 10.28
CA PRO A 16 -23.34 3.20 9.54
C PRO A 16 -23.95 3.71 8.24
N TYR A 17 -24.33 4.98 8.17
CA TYR A 17 -24.88 5.58 6.97
C TYR A 17 -23.82 5.73 5.87
N THR A 18 -22.62 6.20 6.20
CA THR A 18 -21.50 6.26 5.27
C THR A 18 -21.13 4.86 4.77
N TRP A 19 -21.10 3.86 5.67
CA TRP A 19 -20.88 2.48 5.29
C TRP A 19 -21.95 1.99 4.29
N LYS A 20 -23.23 2.28 4.55
CA LYS A 20 -24.32 1.91 3.66
C LYS A 20 -24.14 2.51 2.27
N LEU A 21 -23.86 3.81 2.18
CA LEU A 21 -23.62 4.49 0.90
C LEU A 21 -22.48 3.87 0.09
N ASN A 22 -21.39 3.49 0.75
CA ASN A 22 -20.20 2.96 0.07
C ASN A 22 -20.32 1.49 -0.30
N TYR A 23 -20.88 0.65 0.59
CA TYR A 23 -20.84 -0.80 0.41
C TYR A 23 -22.16 -1.44 -0.01
N VAL A 24 -23.29 -0.81 0.30
CA VAL A 24 -24.62 -1.31 -0.07
C VAL A 24 -25.13 -0.59 -1.31
N ASP A 25 -25.23 0.73 -1.23
CA ASP A 25 -25.81 1.55 -2.31
C ASP A 25 -24.80 1.83 -3.42
N LYS A 26 -23.48 1.68 -3.13
CA LYS A 26 -22.37 1.97 -4.05
C LYS A 26 -22.55 3.33 -4.75
N ALA A 27 -22.97 4.32 -3.97
CA ALA A 27 -23.32 5.66 -4.45
C ALA A 27 -22.13 6.39 -5.08
N GLU A 28 -20.92 6.09 -4.61
CA GLU A 28 -19.67 6.56 -5.20
C GLU A 28 -18.72 5.39 -5.44
N THR A 29 -18.20 5.28 -6.64
CA THR A 29 -17.06 4.42 -6.93
C THR A 29 -15.79 5.17 -6.59
N PHE A 30 -14.92 4.55 -5.77
CA PHE A 30 -13.60 5.11 -5.49
C PHE A 30 -12.84 5.29 -6.81
N LYS A 31 -12.48 6.54 -7.09
CA LYS A 31 -11.60 6.91 -8.20
C LYS A 31 -10.20 7.01 -7.64
N GLY A 32 -9.24 6.35 -8.28
CA GLY A 32 -7.84 6.48 -7.91
C GLY A 32 -7.39 7.94 -7.96
N ASN A 33 -6.46 8.33 -7.12
CA ASN A 33 -5.84 9.66 -7.11
C ASN A 33 -4.33 9.53 -6.90
N ILE A 34 -3.61 10.64 -6.98
CA ILE A 34 -2.14 10.65 -6.82
C ILE A 34 -1.71 10.07 -5.46
N TYR A 35 -2.46 10.29 -4.39
CA TYR A 35 -2.11 9.80 -3.05
C TYR A 35 -2.16 8.27 -2.98
N THR A 36 -3.17 7.65 -3.57
CA THR A 36 -3.29 6.18 -3.61
C THR A 36 -2.25 5.57 -4.52
N LEU A 37 -1.97 6.18 -5.65
CA LEU A 37 -0.91 5.77 -6.58
C LEU A 37 0.45 5.82 -5.88
N PHE A 38 0.79 6.95 -5.29
CA PHE A 38 2.03 7.16 -4.57
C PHE A 38 2.18 6.19 -3.39
N GLY A 39 1.12 6.07 -2.56
CA GLY A 39 1.12 5.15 -1.43
C GLY A 39 1.40 3.71 -1.85
N SER A 40 0.76 3.24 -2.93
CA SER A 40 1.03 1.90 -3.48
C SER A 40 2.45 1.76 -4.00
N ALA A 41 2.97 2.75 -4.73
CA ALA A 41 4.34 2.71 -5.27
C ALA A 41 5.41 2.63 -4.17
N ILE A 42 5.29 3.46 -3.13
CA ILE A 42 6.19 3.44 -1.96
C ILE A 42 6.11 2.10 -1.24
N HIS A 43 4.90 1.63 -0.98
CA HIS A 43 4.65 0.37 -0.29
C HIS A 43 5.33 -0.80 -1.01
N GLU A 44 5.10 -0.94 -2.31
CA GLU A 44 5.70 -1.99 -3.11
C GLU A 44 7.23 -1.88 -3.22
N THR A 45 7.77 -0.65 -3.26
CA THR A 45 9.22 -0.42 -3.27
C THR A 45 9.86 -0.88 -1.96
N ILE A 46 9.25 -0.54 -0.81
CA ILE A 46 9.74 -0.98 0.50
C ILE A 46 9.58 -2.50 0.68
N GLN A 47 8.49 -3.08 0.19
CA GLN A 47 8.29 -4.53 0.19
C GLN A 47 9.39 -5.25 -0.59
N ALA A 48 9.75 -4.77 -1.79
CA ALA A 48 10.83 -5.34 -2.59
C ALA A 48 12.16 -5.33 -1.82
N TYR A 49 12.46 -4.23 -1.11
CA TYR A 49 13.62 -4.16 -0.22
C TYR A 49 13.55 -5.21 0.88
N LEU A 50 12.43 -5.30 1.62
CA LEU A 50 12.28 -6.22 2.76
C LEU A 50 12.34 -7.69 2.34
N VAL A 51 11.78 -8.04 1.19
CA VAL A 51 11.92 -9.39 0.62
C VAL A 51 13.38 -9.71 0.38
N CYS A 52 14.11 -8.82 -0.30
CA CYS A 52 15.54 -9.03 -0.55
C CYS A 52 16.34 -9.07 0.76
N TYR A 53 16.03 -8.21 1.72
CA TYR A 53 16.69 -8.14 3.02
C TYR A 53 16.56 -9.46 3.81
N TYR A 54 15.38 -10.06 3.86
CA TYR A 54 15.12 -11.28 4.63
C TYR A 54 15.45 -12.56 3.85
N GLU A 55 15.11 -12.64 2.58
CA GLU A 55 15.27 -13.85 1.77
C GLU A 55 16.71 -14.00 1.20
N ARG A 56 17.42 -12.88 1.02
CA ARG A 56 18.79 -12.87 0.50
C ARG A 56 19.77 -12.30 1.53
N THR A 57 20.55 -11.31 1.14
CA THR A 57 21.55 -10.67 1.99
C THR A 57 21.23 -9.19 2.21
N ILE A 58 21.68 -8.66 3.35
CA ILE A 58 21.56 -7.22 3.64
C ILE A 58 22.29 -6.41 2.56
N LYS A 59 23.43 -6.90 2.11
CA LYS A 59 24.23 -6.23 1.08
C LYS A 59 23.48 -6.14 -0.25
N GLU A 60 22.89 -7.24 -0.72
CA GLU A 60 22.07 -7.24 -1.94
C GLU A 60 20.86 -6.32 -1.83
N ALA A 61 20.21 -6.28 -0.65
CA ALA A 61 19.10 -5.38 -0.42
C ALA A 61 19.55 -3.90 -0.47
N ASP A 62 20.70 -3.58 0.11
CA ASP A 62 21.25 -2.22 0.12
C ASP A 62 21.77 -1.76 -1.26
N GLU A 63 22.07 -2.70 -2.16
CA GLU A 63 22.45 -2.45 -3.54
C GLU A 63 21.24 -2.30 -4.49
N LEU A 64 20.00 -2.53 -4.01
CA LEU A 64 18.82 -2.36 -4.85
C LEU A 64 18.65 -0.89 -5.27
N PRO A 65 18.38 -0.62 -6.56
CA PRO A 65 18.15 0.73 -7.07
C PRO A 65 16.73 1.21 -6.72
N LEU A 66 16.48 1.45 -5.41
CA LEU A 66 15.11 1.72 -4.92
C LEU A 66 14.47 2.97 -5.52
N HIS A 67 15.26 4.00 -5.86
CA HIS A 67 14.75 5.19 -6.55
C HIS A 67 14.24 4.84 -7.95
N ASP A 68 14.98 4.00 -8.70
CA ASP A 68 14.55 3.56 -10.03
C ASP A 68 13.32 2.65 -9.96
N ILE A 69 13.27 1.78 -8.94
CA ILE A 69 12.11 0.92 -8.66
C ILE A 69 10.88 1.81 -8.38
N LEU A 70 11.01 2.84 -7.56
CA LEU A 70 9.91 3.76 -7.28
C LEU A 70 9.42 4.46 -8.55
N ILE A 71 10.33 5.02 -9.36
CA ILE A 71 9.98 5.68 -10.63
C ILE A 71 9.23 4.70 -11.55
N TYR A 72 9.74 3.48 -11.66
CA TYR A 72 9.10 2.45 -12.47
C TYR A 72 7.69 2.14 -11.98
N ARG A 73 7.51 1.92 -10.67
CA ARG A 73 6.20 1.62 -10.09
C ARG A 73 5.22 2.79 -10.21
N MET A 74 5.67 4.01 -10.00
CA MET A 74 4.86 5.22 -10.21
C MET A 74 4.31 5.29 -11.66
N LYS A 75 5.17 5.01 -12.65
CA LYS A 75 4.77 5.00 -14.07
C LYS A 75 3.78 3.89 -14.40
N GLU A 76 4.02 2.68 -13.92
CA GLU A 76 3.14 1.53 -14.16
C GLU A 76 1.77 1.76 -13.51
N LEU A 77 1.72 2.16 -12.25
CA LEU A 77 0.46 2.45 -11.55
C LEU A 77 -0.30 3.63 -12.18
N TYR A 78 0.41 4.64 -12.69
CA TYR A 78 -0.23 5.72 -13.45
C TYR A 78 -0.90 5.18 -14.71
N LYS A 79 -0.21 4.35 -15.47
CA LYS A 79 -0.73 3.73 -16.69
C LYS A 79 -1.96 2.85 -16.39
N GLU A 80 -1.85 1.96 -15.39
CA GLU A 80 -2.96 1.12 -14.94
C GLU A 80 -4.17 1.95 -14.48
N SER A 81 -3.94 3.07 -13.78
CA SER A 81 -4.99 3.96 -13.33
C SER A 81 -5.66 4.68 -14.49
N LYS A 82 -4.89 5.14 -15.48
CA LYS A 82 -5.43 5.73 -16.70
C LYS A 82 -6.24 4.73 -17.53
N GLU A 83 -5.79 3.48 -17.64
CA GLU A 83 -6.53 2.42 -18.33
C GLU A 83 -7.86 2.09 -17.62
N ARG A 84 -7.86 2.13 -16.27
CA ARG A 84 -9.04 1.79 -15.45
C ARG A 84 -10.06 2.92 -15.35
N TYR A 85 -9.62 4.14 -15.18
CA TYR A 85 -10.47 5.30 -14.86
C TYR A 85 -10.57 6.31 -16.01
N GLY A 86 -9.77 6.17 -17.07
CA GLY A 86 -9.79 7.07 -18.23
C GLY A 86 -9.48 8.52 -17.84
N ASP A 87 -10.29 9.43 -18.39
CA ASP A 87 -10.14 10.87 -18.16
C ASP A 87 -10.52 11.29 -16.73
N GLU A 88 -11.21 10.45 -15.98
CA GLU A 88 -11.55 10.72 -14.58
C GLU A 88 -10.33 10.61 -13.63
N PHE A 89 -9.23 9.99 -14.08
CA PHE A 89 -7.96 9.97 -13.36
C PHE A 89 -7.10 11.15 -13.83
N GLU A 90 -7.24 12.26 -13.15
CA GLU A 90 -6.44 13.46 -13.39
C GLU A 90 -5.30 13.54 -12.39
N VAL A 91 -4.08 13.53 -12.90
CA VAL A 91 -2.86 13.76 -12.13
C VAL A 91 -1.94 14.63 -12.98
N ASP A 92 -1.54 15.76 -12.43
CA ASP A 92 -0.63 16.66 -13.10
C ASP A 92 0.80 16.11 -13.09
N GLN A 93 1.53 16.36 -14.18
CA GLN A 93 2.94 15.99 -14.29
C GLN A 93 3.79 16.61 -13.17
N LYS A 94 3.46 17.82 -12.75
CA LYS A 94 4.16 18.51 -11.66
C LYS A 94 3.95 17.78 -10.34
N GLU A 95 2.71 17.38 -10.03
CA GLU A 95 2.40 16.56 -8.86
C GLU A 95 3.19 15.23 -8.88
N MET A 96 3.21 14.54 -10.02
CA MET A 96 4.00 13.31 -10.17
C MET A 96 5.47 13.50 -9.82
N ILE A 97 6.07 14.62 -10.24
CA ILE A 97 7.47 14.94 -9.94
C ILE A 97 7.64 15.23 -8.44
N GLU A 98 6.76 16.03 -7.85
CA GLU A 98 6.79 16.38 -6.42
C GLU A 98 6.68 15.10 -5.57
N PHE A 99 5.67 14.26 -5.81
CA PHE A 99 5.52 13.00 -5.06
C PHE A 99 6.67 12.01 -5.27
N THR A 100 7.26 11.98 -6.47
CA THR A 100 8.45 11.15 -6.71
C THR A 100 9.63 11.61 -5.87
N ASN A 101 9.86 12.93 -5.76
CA ASN A 101 10.92 13.50 -4.92
C ASN A 101 10.68 13.26 -3.43
N ASP A 102 9.42 13.38 -2.97
CA ASP A 102 9.04 13.02 -1.61
C ASP A 102 9.30 11.53 -1.34
N GLY A 103 9.02 10.68 -2.33
CA GLY A 103 9.30 9.26 -2.27
C GLY A 103 10.79 8.94 -2.11
N PHE A 104 11.67 9.66 -2.80
CA PHE A 104 13.12 9.53 -2.61
C PHE A 104 13.53 9.87 -1.18
N ALA A 105 13.01 10.95 -0.64
CA ALA A 105 13.29 11.35 0.74
C ALA A 105 12.79 10.30 1.75
N ILE A 106 11.62 9.71 1.53
CA ILE A 106 11.07 8.63 2.36
C ILE A 106 11.95 7.38 2.30
N ILE A 107 12.39 6.97 1.10
CA ILE A 107 13.27 5.81 0.91
C ILE A 107 14.61 6.04 1.61
N ASP A 108 15.22 7.22 1.44
CA ASP A 108 16.50 7.55 2.07
C ASP A 108 16.40 7.54 3.60
N GLU A 109 15.30 8.06 4.16
CA GLU A 109 15.08 8.04 5.61
C GLU A 109 14.76 6.62 6.11
N PHE A 110 14.02 5.82 5.36
CA PHE A 110 13.81 4.40 5.66
C PHE A 110 15.14 3.64 5.74
N LEU A 111 16.04 3.81 4.75
CA LEU A 111 17.35 3.16 4.75
C LEU A 111 18.21 3.54 5.95
N LYS A 112 18.14 4.79 6.42
CA LYS A 112 18.83 5.24 7.64
C LYS A 112 18.29 4.58 8.90
N ARG A 113 16.96 4.41 8.98
CA ARG A 113 16.28 3.92 10.19
C ARG A 113 16.00 2.43 10.21
N LYS A 114 16.15 1.72 9.10
CA LYS A 114 15.81 0.28 8.98
C LYS A 114 16.37 -0.59 10.11
N GLY A 115 17.60 -0.34 10.53
CA GLY A 115 18.27 -1.14 11.56
C GLY A 115 17.63 -1.03 12.97
N SER A 116 16.81 -0.01 13.22
CA SER A 116 16.07 0.13 14.48
C SER A 116 14.76 -0.68 14.47
N HIS A 117 14.20 -0.93 13.31
CA HIS A 117 12.89 -1.59 13.15
C HIS A 117 13.00 -3.01 12.61
N PHE A 118 13.96 -3.25 11.71
CA PHE A 118 14.14 -4.53 11.04
C PHE A 118 15.47 -5.15 11.41
N LYS A 119 15.42 -6.26 12.16
CA LYS A 119 16.60 -7.03 12.55
C LYS A 119 16.54 -8.39 11.84
N LYS A 120 17.63 -8.78 11.19
CA LYS A 120 17.71 -10.08 10.54
C LYS A 120 18.03 -11.20 11.53
N LYS A 121 18.69 -10.87 12.62
CA LYS A 121 19.04 -11.86 13.66
C LYS A 121 17.78 -12.21 14.46
N ASP A 122 17.49 -13.50 14.54
CA ASP A 122 16.37 -14.08 15.30
C ASP A 122 14.97 -13.62 14.80
N THR A 123 14.89 -13.16 13.54
CA THR A 123 13.63 -12.75 12.90
C THR A 123 13.55 -13.30 11.48
N GLU A 124 12.35 -13.65 11.06
CA GLU A 124 12.05 -14.11 9.71
C GLU A 124 10.87 -13.33 9.10
N LEU A 125 10.83 -13.24 7.79
CA LEU A 125 9.70 -12.69 7.07
C LEU A 125 8.63 -13.78 6.93
N VAL A 126 7.58 -13.70 7.72
CA VAL A 126 6.46 -14.64 7.66
C VAL A 126 5.63 -14.47 6.39
N GLY A 127 5.50 -13.23 5.92
CA GLY A 127 4.78 -12.92 4.70
C GLY A 127 4.59 -11.42 4.52
N ILE A 128 4.18 -11.04 3.31
CA ILE A 128 3.84 -9.68 2.93
C ILE A 128 2.37 -9.67 2.52
N GLU A 129 1.59 -8.73 3.09
CA GLU A 129 0.15 -8.56 2.81
C GLU A 129 -0.66 -9.86 2.89
N MET A 130 -0.44 -10.61 3.95
CA MET A 130 -1.18 -11.86 4.15
C MET A 130 -2.65 -11.61 4.42
N ASN A 131 -3.52 -12.29 3.69
CA ASN A 131 -4.95 -12.29 3.97
C ASN A 131 -5.24 -13.00 5.30
N LEU A 132 -5.56 -12.25 6.32
CA LEU A 132 -5.97 -12.79 7.61
C LEU A 132 -7.49 -13.03 7.59
N ASN A 133 -7.88 -14.31 7.59
CA ASN A 133 -9.28 -14.72 7.70
C ASN A 133 -9.52 -15.32 9.08
N TYR A 134 -10.33 -14.67 9.89
CA TYR A 134 -10.76 -15.19 11.18
C TYR A 134 -12.24 -15.54 11.15
N LYS A 135 -12.59 -16.75 11.61
CA LYS A 135 -13.98 -17.13 11.81
C LYS A 135 -14.40 -16.74 13.23
N LEU A 136 -15.32 -15.80 13.34
CA LEU A 136 -15.89 -15.44 14.63
C LEU A 136 -16.59 -16.66 15.28
N PRO A 137 -16.45 -16.84 16.60
CA PRO A 137 -17.21 -17.86 17.34
C PRO A 137 -18.70 -17.66 17.12
N LYS A 138 -19.45 -18.78 16.97
CA LYS A 138 -20.90 -18.75 16.72
C LYS A 138 -21.72 -18.00 17.79
N ASN A 139 -21.13 -17.75 18.95
CA ASN A 139 -21.79 -17.13 20.10
C ASN A 139 -21.59 -15.63 20.22
N MET A 140 -20.82 -14.99 19.31
CA MET A 140 -20.76 -13.52 19.26
C MET A 140 -22.02 -12.99 18.59
N ARG A 141 -22.87 -12.35 19.39
CA ARG A 141 -23.96 -11.50 18.92
C ARG A 141 -23.45 -10.05 18.93
N PHE A 142 -23.55 -9.38 17.80
CA PHE A 142 -23.37 -7.94 17.69
C PHE A 142 -24.71 -7.26 17.94
#